data_b9c531508c304286dc4ada60caa76a07
#
_entry.id   b9c531508c304286dc4ada60caa76a07
#
_cell.length_a   1.000
_cell.length_b   1.000
_cell.length_c   1.000
_cell.angle_alpha   90.00
_cell.angle_beta   90.00
_cell.angle_gamma   90.00
#
_symmetry.space_group_name_H-M   'P 1'
#
loop_
_entity.id
_entity.type
_entity.pdbx_description
1 polymer ?
#
loop_
_entity_poly.entity_id
_entity_poly.type
_entity_poly.pdbx_seq_one_letter_code
_entity_poly.pdbx_strand_id
1 'polypeptide(L)'
;MTAPTTSLKGVDLLAEITRLKTERNAVILAHYYQKPEIQDLADFVGDSLDLSRKAAATDADVIAFCGVRFMAETAKILSPDKTVILPDMDAGCSLEDSCPPDQFKAFREANPDHIALTYINCSAAVKALSDIIVTSSSAEAILDQIPADQKIIFGPDRHLGGYLNRKFGRDMLLWPGICIVHQAFSETELLKLKAQYPGAPVAAHPECPPQIVEHSEMVGSTSAILKFAIESEHQVILVATEPHIIHQMEKAAPHKTFIGVPGGDGNCNCNMCPYMALNTLEKLYVALRDLRPQVELAPALMDAARLPLQRMLDMAGHTVGKGDVGRPILKSDELDTGTIEGPQVPGE
;
A
#
# COMPACT_ATOMS: atom_id res chain seq x y z
N MET A 1 15.65 -7.10 -24.14
CA MET A 1 16.24 -6.09 -25.08
C MET A 1 16.19 -4.76 -24.36
N THR A 2 17.32 -4.26 -23.84
CA THR A 2 17.43 -2.95 -23.22
C THR A 2 17.20 -1.88 -24.29
N ALA A 3 16.18 -1.04 -24.07
CA ALA A 3 15.95 0.12 -24.92
C ALA A 3 17.21 1.03 -24.95
N PRO A 4 17.54 1.68 -26.06
CA PRO A 4 18.69 2.56 -26.15
C PRO A 4 18.52 3.70 -25.13
N THR A 5 19.49 3.88 -24.27
CA THR A 5 19.61 5.02 -23.34
C THR A 5 19.78 6.29 -24.17
N THR A 6 18.67 6.92 -24.56
CA THR A 6 18.71 8.25 -25.14
C THR A 6 19.26 9.21 -24.09
N SER A 7 20.36 9.87 -24.37
CA SER A 7 20.95 10.86 -23.45
C SER A 7 19.91 11.96 -23.16
N LEU A 8 19.47 12.05 -21.89
CA LEU A 8 18.53 13.08 -21.42
C LEU A 8 19.25 14.41 -21.06
N LYS A 9 20.52 14.57 -21.49
CA LYS A 9 21.28 15.80 -21.26
C LYS A 9 20.57 17.00 -21.93
N GLY A 10 20.20 17.98 -21.13
CA GLY A 10 19.58 19.22 -21.59
C GLY A 10 18.04 19.16 -21.69
N VAL A 11 17.40 18.06 -21.26
CA VAL A 11 15.93 17.97 -21.18
C VAL A 11 15.48 18.55 -19.82
N ASP A 12 14.59 19.52 -19.85
CA ASP A 12 13.86 19.94 -18.67
C ASP A 12 12.76 18.90 -18.38
N LEU A 13 13.09 17.95 -17.51
CA LEU A 13 12.19 16.81 -17.21
C LEU A 13 10.86 17.26 -16.62
N LEU A 14 10.84 18.31 -15.81
CA LEU A 14 9.61 18.79 -15.17
C LEU A 14 8.66 19.38 -16.22
N ALA A 15 9.20 20.23 -17.10
CA ALA A 15 8.43 20.81 -18.20
C ALA A 15 7.93 19.75 -19.19
N GLU A 16 8.78 18.79 -19.54
CA GLU A 16 8.43 17.73 -20.49
C GLU A 16 7.42 16.72 -19.92
N ILE A 17 7.54 16.33 -18.65
CA ILE A 17 6.55 15.48 -17.97
C ILE A 17 5.19 16.19 -17.95
N THR A 18 5.17 17.48 -17.58
CA THR A 18 3.93 18.29 -17.56
C THR A 18 3.29 18.39 -18.95
N ARG A 19 4.10 18.61 -19.98
CA ARG A 19 3.63 18.63 -21.38
C ARG A 19 3.04 17.28 -21.79
N LEU A 20 3.77 16.18 -21.55
CA LEU A 20 3.35 14.83 -21.92
C LEU A 20 2.09 14.41 -21.16
N LYS A 21 1.98 14.78 -19.87
CA LYS A 21 0.77 14.54 -19.07
C LYS A 21 -0.47 15.12 -19.75
N THR A 22 -0.39 16.36 -20.20
CA THR A 22 -1.49 17.04 -20.91
C THR A 22 -1.75 16.39 -22.27
N GLU A 23 -0.70 16.15 -23.06
CA GLU A 23 -0.79 15.58 -24.42
C GLU A 23 -1.38 14.17 -24.43
N ARG A 24 -1.10 13.37 -23.39
CA ARG A 24 -1.55 11.99 -23.26
C ARG A 24 -2.87 11.83 -22.50
N ASN A 25 -3.48 12.92 -22.07
CA ASN A 25 -4.58 12.89 -21.10
C ASN A 25 -4.26 11.95 -19.93
N ALA A 26 -3.09 12.17 -19.32
CA ALA A 26 -2.55 11.29 -18.29
C ALA A 26 -2.74 11.89 -16.88
N VAL A 27 -3.01 11.02 -15.90
CA VAL A 27 -2.95 11.33 -14.47
C VAL A 27 -1.74 10.66 -13.85
N ILE A 28 -1.00 11.39 -13.03
CA ILE A 28 0.12 10.85 -12.23
C ILE A 28 -0.39 10.58 -10.83
N LEU A 29 -0.40 9.30 -10.44
CA LEU A 29 -0.74 8.84 -9.09
C LEU A 29 0.55 8.45 -8.37
N ALA A 30 0.87 9.07 -7.23
CA ALA A 30 2.08 8.80 -6.48
C ALA A 30 1.79 8.35 -5.04
N HIS A 31 2.49 7.31 -4.58
CA HIS A 31 2.45 6.94 -3.18
C HIS A 31 3.27 7.91 -2.34
N TYR A 32 2.90 8.10 -1.06
CA TYR A 32 3.64 8.93 -0.09
C TYR A 32 5.13 8.56 0.06
N TYR A 33 5.51 7.33 -0.30
CA TYR A 33 6.89 6.83 -0.23
C TYR A 33 7.71 7.09 -1.50
N GLN A 34 7.18 7.88 -2.43
CA GLN A 34 7.95 8.35 -3.57
C GLN A 34 8.83 9.53 -3.18
N LYS A 35 9.91 9.73 -3.95
CA LYS A 35 10.79 10.89 -3.79
C LYS A 35 10.01 12.20 -3.89
N PRO A 36 10.43 13.25 -3.15
CA PRO A 36 9.76 14.56 -3.12
C PRO A 36 9.44 15.12 -4.52
N GLU A 37 10.39 15.04 -5.44
CA GLU A 37 10.22 15.55 -6.80
C GLU A 37 9.12 14.85 -7.61
N ILE A 38 8.86 13.57 -7.33
CA ILE A 38 7.75 12.82 -7.95
C ILE A 38 6.43 13.19 -7.27
N GLN A 39 6.43 13.30 -5.93
CA GLN A 39 5.25 13.72 -5.17
C GLN A 39 4.77 15.11 -5.60
N ASP A 40 5.70 16.04 -5.85
CA ASP A 40 5.38 17.41 -6.25
C ASP A 40 4.80 17.52 -7.67
N LEU A 41 5.12 16.56 -8.56
CA LEU A 41 4.56 16.46 -9.91
C LEU A 41 3.23 15.72 -10.00
N ALA A 42 2.92 14.90 -8.98
CA ALA A 42 1.75 14.04 -9.00
C ALA A 42 0.45 14.85 -8.92
N ASP A 43 -0.58 14.39 -9.61
CA ASP A 43 -1.94 14.93 -9.50
C ASP A 43 -2.59 14.52 -8.17
N PHE A 44 -2.23 13.33 -7.69
CA PHE A 44 -2.67 12.81 -6.41
C PHE A 44 -1.52 12.09 -5.70
N VAL A 45 -1.31 12.44 -4.44
CA VAL A 45 -0.42 11.73 -3.53
C VAL A 45 -1.29 11.10 -2.45
N GLY A 46 -1.11 9.81 -2.17
CA GLY A 46 -1.95 9.09 -1.23
C GLY A 46 -1.40 7.74 -0.80
N ASP A 47 -2.16 7.06 0.05
CA ASP A 47 -1.93 5.66 0.37
C ASP A 47 -2.58 4.72 -0.66
N SER A 48 -2.43 3.40 -0.46
CA SER A 48 -2.95 2.41 -1.40
C SER A 48 -4.46 2.49 -1.61
N LEU A 49 -5.24 2.83 -0.56
CA LEU A 49 -6.70 2.95 -0.67
C LEU A 49 -7.10 4.21 -1.46
N ASP A 50 -6.47 5.35 -1.13
CA ASP A 50 -6.75 6.61 -1.81
C ASP A 50 -6.41 6.52 -3.30
N LEU A 51 -5.24 5.95 -3.63
CA LEU A 51 -4.82 5.78 -5.01
C LEU A 51 -5.68 4.77 -5.78
N SER A 52 -6.16 3.70 -5.12
CA SER A 52 -7.12 2.77 -5.73
C SER A 52 -8.44 3.46 -6.08
N ARG A 53 -8.97 4.29 -5.17
CA ARG A 53 -10.19 5.10 -5.42
C ARG A 53 -9.97 6.10 -6.55
N LYS A 54 -8.83 6.76 -6.59
CA LYS A 54 -8.49 7.71 -7.65
C LYS A 54 -8.31 7.03 -9.00
N ALA A 55 -7.66 5.86 -9.04
CA ALA A 55 -7.53 5.08 -10.26
C ALA A 55 -8.90 4.66 -10.82
N ALA A 56 -9.82 4.21 -9.95
CA ALA A 56 -11.17 3.82 -10.34
C ALA A 56 -12.05 4.98 -10.84
N ALA A 57 -11.82 6.20 -10.34
CA ALA A 57 -12.68 7.37 -10.58
C ALA A 57 -12.15 8.35 -11.62
N THR A 58 -10.92 8.16 -12.13
CA THR A 58 -10.32 9.12 -13.07
C THR A 58 -10.90 8.99 -14.48
N ASP A 59 -11.07 10.14 -15.18
CA ASP A 59 -11.45 10.19 -16.60
C ASP A 59 -10.23 10.18 -17.54
N ALA A 60 -9.01 10.20 -17.02
CA ALA A 60 -7.78 10.16 -17.82
C ALA A 60 -7.68 8.85 -18.62
N ASP A 61 -7.08 8.93 -19.81
CA ASP A 61 -6.84 7.76 -20.68
C ASP A 61 -5.63 6.96 -20.21
N VAL A 62 -4.67 7.64 -19.57
CA VAL A 62 -3.41 7.07 -19.10
C VAL A 62 -3.27 7.30 -17.59
N ILE A 63 -2.93 6.25 -16.86
CA ILE A 63 -2.55 6.31 -15.44
C ILE A 63 -1.05 6.04 -15.36
N ALA A 64 -0.25 7.07 -15.05
CA ALA A 64 1.15 6.91 -14.70
C ALA A 64 1.24 6.66 -13.19
N PHE A 65 1.48 5.41 -12.82
CA PHE A 65 1.47 5.00 -11.42
C PHE A 65 2.89 5.04 -10.84
N CYS A 66 3.21 6.06 -10.04
CA CYS A 66 4.45 6.15 -9.29
C CYS A 66 4.30 5.47 -7.92
N GLY A 67 4.60 4.20 -7.89
CA GLY A 67 4.46 3.30 -6.76
C GLY A 67 5.16 1.98 -7.05
N VAL A 68 4.56 0.88 -6.60
CA VAL A 68 5.06 -0.47 -6.85
C VAL A 68 4.08 -1.30 -7.70
N ARG A 69 4.57 -2.42 -8.23
CA ARG A 69 3.85 -3.24 -9.21
C ARG A 69 2.44 -3.62 -8.79
N PHE A 70 2.24 -4.15 -7.58
CA PHE A 70 0.92 -4.57 -7.11
C PHE A 70 -0.10 -3.41 -7.04
N MET A 71 0.35 -2.17 -6.86
CA MET A 71 -0.50 -0.98 -6.88
C MET A 71 -0.93 -0.64 -8.31
N ALA A 72 0.01 -0.69 -9.25
CA ALA A 72 -0.28 -0.47 -10.66
C ALA A 72 -1.17 -1.60 -11.24
N GLU A 73 -0.98 -2.86 -10.82
CA GLU A 73 -1.90 -3.96 -11.11
C GLU A 73 -3.31 -3.68 -10.56
N THR A 74 -3.41 -3.19 -9.32
CA THR A 74 -4.70 -2.80 -8.73
C THR A 74 -5.39 -1.70 -9.55
N ALA A 75 -4.65 -0.69 -9.99
CA ALA A 75 -5.16 0.36 -10.87
C ALA A 75 -5.65 -0.22 -12.20
N LYS A 76 -4.93 -1.18 -12.79
CA LYS A 76 -5.32 -1.86 -14.04
C LYS A 76 -6.56 -2.72 -13.88
N ILE A 77 -6.70 -3.44 -12.75
CA ILE A 77 -7.88 -4.25 -12.44
C ILE A 77 -9.13 -3.38 -12.29
N LEU A 78 -9.00 -2.23 -11.62
CA LEU A 78 -10.10 -1.31 -11.38
C LEU A 78 -10.45 -0.45 -12.60
N SER A 79 -9.50 -0.25 -13.51
CA SER A 79 -9.65 0.55 -14.73
C SER A 79 -9.10 -0.20 -15.95
N PRO A 80 -9.75 -1.31 -16.37
CA PRO A 80 -9.19 -2.23 -17.37
C PRO A 80 -9.03 -1.60 -18.76
N ASP A 81 -9.85 -0.60 -19.11
CA ASP A 81 -9.83 0.07 -20.39
C ASP A 81 -8.74 1.15 -20.49
N LYS A 82 -8.12 1.52 -19.37
CA LYS A 82 -7.09 2.55 -19.33
C LYS A 82 -5.69 1.98 -19.54
N THR A 83 -4.83 2.79 -20.13
CA THR A 83 -3.40 2.49 -20.20
C THR A 83 -2.77 2.78 -18.84
N VAL A 84 -2.32 1.74 -18.13
CA VAL A 84 -1.59 1.90 -16.86
C VAL A 84 -0.11 1.67 -17.13
N ILE A 85 0.71 2.69 -16.85
CA ILE A 85 2.17 2.61 -16.95
C ILE A 85 2.81 2.70 -15.56
N LEU A 86 3.88 1.93 -15.37
CA LEU A 86 4.72 1.95 -14.18
C LEU A 86 6.13 2.35 -14.61
N PRO A 87 6.75 3.40 -14.05
CA PRO A 87 8.06 3.88 -14.51
C PRO A 87 9.15 2.79 -14.48
N ASP A 88 9.06 1.85 -13.54
CA ASP A 88 9.96 0.71 -13.44
C ASP A 88 9.20 -0.56 -13.04
N MET A 89 9.25 -1.61 -13.86
CA MET A 89 8.58 -2.89 -13.60
C MET A 89 9.26 -3.72 -12.50
N ASP A 90 10.51 -3.40 -12.16
CA ASP A 90 11.22 -4.02 -11.05
C ASP A 90 10.85 -3.39 -9.69
N ALA A 91 10.02 -2.33 -9.70
CA ALA A 91 9.44 -1.75 -8.49
C ALA A 91 8.42 -2.72 -7.86
N GLY A 92 8.94 -3.77 -7.20
CA GLY A 92 8.20 -4.83 -6.50
C GLY A 92 7.89 -4.48 -5.05
N CYS A 93 7.65 -5.53 -4.24
CA CYS A 93 7.40 -5.40 -2.81
C CYS A 93 7.80 -6.69 -2.09
N SER A 94 8.53 -6.57 -0.98
CA SER A 94 8.95 -7.74 -0.19
C SER A 94 7.78 -8.56 0.36
N LEU A 95 6.64 -7.93 0.62
CA LEU A 95 5.42 -8.63 1.03
C LEU A 95 4.83 -9.42 -0.13
N GLU A 96 4.75 -8.83 -1.33
CA GLU A 96 4.33 -9.52 -2.55
C GLU A 96 5.23 -10.72 -2.83
N ASP A 97 6.55 -10.54 -2.78
CA ASP A 97 7.55 -11.58 -3.03
C ASP A 97 7.48 -12.71 -1.99
N SER A 98 7.11 -12.39 -0.74
CA SER A 98 6.98 -13.37 0.34
C SER A 98 5.73 -14.25 0.24
N CYS A 99 4.79 -13.93 -0.66
CA CYS A 99 3.49 -14.59 -0.76
C CYS A 99 3.22 -15.08 -2.20
N PRO A 100 3.94 -16.10 -2.67
CA PRO A 100 3.71 -16.70 -3.98
C PRO A 100 2.28 -17.27 -4.09
N PRO A 101 1.59 -17.09 -5.24
CA PRO A 101 0.20 -17.49 -5.41
C PRO A 101 -0.08 -18.98 -5.18
N ASP A 102 0.83 -19.85 -5.62
CA ASP A 102 0.73 -21.30 -5.43
C ASP A 102 0.78 -21.71 -3.95
N GLN A 103 1.68 -21.08 -3.19
CA GLN A 103 1.80 -21.31 -1.75
C GLN A 103 0.60 -20.73 -0.98
N PHE A 104 0.11 -19.54 -1.38
CA PHE A 104 -1.07 -18.96 -0.78
C PHE A 104 -2.33 -19.80 -1.06
N LYS A 105 -2.46 -20.34 -2.29
CA LYS A 105 -3.51 -21.28 -2.65
C LYS A 105 -3.48 -22.53 -1.75
N ALA A 106 -2.31 -23.16 -1.60
CA ALA A 106 -2.14 -24.33 -0.73
C ALA A 106 -2.48 -24.00 0.74
N PHE A 107 -2.13 -22.81 1.21
CA PHE A 107 -2.48 -22.37 2.57
C PHE A 107 -3.98 -22.20 2.77
N ARG A 108 -4.71 -21.67 1.76
CA ARG A 108 -6.18 -21.64 1.76
C ARG A 108 -6.81 -23.03 1.75
N GLU A 109 -6.34 -23.89 0.87
CA GLU A 109 -6.84 -25.27 0.74
C GLU A 109 -6.66 -26.10 2.03
N ALA A 110 -5.59 -25.83 2.77
CA ALA A 110 -5.35 -26.45 4.09
C ALA A 110 -6.29 -25.91 5.20
N ASN A 111 -6.96 -24.75 4.95
CA ASN A 111 -7.83 -24.09 5.92
C ASN A 111 -9.18 -23.70 5.28
N PRO A 112 -9.99 -24.68 4.81
CA PRO A 112 -11.16 -24.44 3.97
C PRO A 112 -12.32 -23.74 4.69
N ASP A 113 -12.31 -23.70 6.01
CA ASP A 113 -13.30 -23.04 6.88
C ASP A 113 -12.93 -21.58 7.22
N HIS A 114 -11.84 -21.07 6.63
CA HIS A 114 -11.37 -19.70 6.82
C HIS A 114 -11.64 -18.86 5.57
N ILE A 115 -12.06 -17.60 5.76
CA ILE A 115 -12.01 -16.62 4.68
C ILE A 115 -10.59 -16.01 4.57
N ALA A 116 -10.21 -15.61 3.37
CA ALA A 116 -8.95 -14.93 3.11
C ALA A 116 -9.15 -13.42 3.10
N LEU A 117 -8.82 -12.78 4.21
CA LEU A 117 -8.71 -11.33 4.34
C LEU A 117 -7.28 -10.92 4.03
N THR A 118 -7.07 -10.35 2.85
CA THR A 118 -5.70 -10.20 2.31
C THR A 118 -5.31 -8.73 2.20
N TYR A 119 -4.15 -8.41 2.75
CA TYR A 119 -3.56 -7.08 2.61
C TYR A 119 -3.15 -6.84 1.16
N ILE A 120 -3.45 -5.64 0.65
CA ILE A 120 -3.32 -5.27 -0.76
C ILE A 120 -1.90 -5.43 -1.33
N ASN A 121 -0.88 -5.51 -0.47
CA ASN A 121 0.53 -5.67 -0.82
C ASN A 121 0.82 -7.12 -1.29
N CYS A 122 0.11 -7.56 -2.30
CA CYS A 122 0.20 -8.88 -2.92
C CYS A 122 -0.07 -8.79 -4.42
N SER A 123 0.34 -9.81 -5.18
CA SER A 123 0.11 -9.86 -6.63
C SER A 123 -1.37 -9.94 -7.01
N ALA A 124 -1.69 -9.62 -8.27
CA ALA A 124 -3.04 -9.80 -8.82
C ALA A 124 -3.53 -11.25 -8.67
N ALA A 125 -2.64 -12.24 -8.78
CA ALA A 125 -2.97 -13.64 -8.61
C ALA A 125 -3.37 -14.00 -7.16
N VAL A 126 -2.69 -13.43 -6.16
CA VAL A 126 -3.09 -13.60 -4.75
C VAL A 126 -4.39 -12.86 -4.46
N LYS A 127 -4.60 -11.67 -5.07
CA LYS A 127 -5.90 -10.97 -4.97
C LYS A 127 -7.06 -11.83 -5.50
N ALA A 128 -6.85 -12.51 -6.63
CA ALA A 128 -7.85 -13.41 -7.21
C ALA A 128 -8.16 -14.65 -6.34
N LEU A 129 -7.23 -15.02 -5.46
CA LEU A 129 -7.40 -16.09 -4.47
C LEU A 129 -8.00 -15.60 -3.14
N SER A 130 -8.32 -14.33 -3.00
CA SER A 130 -8.75 -13.71 -1.75
C SER A 130 -10.26 -13.49 -1.72
N ASP A 131 -10.85 -13.46 -0.54
CA ASP A 131 -12.28 -13.15 -0.40
C ASP A 131 -12.49 -11.64 -0.26
N ILE A 132 -11.63 -10.97 0.50
CA ILE A 132 -11.69 -9.53 0.71
C ILE A 132 -10.25 -8.98 0.72
N ILE A 133 -10.00 -7.90 -0.01
CA ILE A 133 -8.76 -7.15 0.10
C ILE A 133 -8.91 -6.06 1.17
N VAL A 134 -7.82 -5.79 1.89
CA VAL A 134 -7.73 -4.66 2.82
C VAL A 134 -6.47 -3.84 2.58
N THR A 135 -6.51 -2.59 2.99
CA THR A 135 -5.33 -1.73 3.15
C THR A 135 -5.11 -1.42 4.63
N SER A 136 -3.98 -0.85 5.00
CA SER A 136 -3.78 -0.34 6.37
C SER A 136 -4.84 0.71 6.78
N SER A 137 -5.43 1.41 5.81
CA SER A 137 -6.50 2.40 6.04
C SER A 137 -7.89 1.78 6.21
N SER A 138 -8.13 0.59 5.65
CA SER A 138 -9.46 -0.04 5.64
C SER A 138 -9.58 -1.28 6.52
N ALA A 139 -8.45 -1.88 6.92
CA ALA A 139 -8.43 -3.18 7.59
C ALA A 139 -9.24 -3.21 8.89
N GLU A 140 -9.13 -2.17 9.71
CA GLU A 140 -9.89 -2.09 10.97
C GLU A 140 -11.39 -2.00 10.72
N ALA A 141 -11.81 -1.09 9.83
CA ALA A 141 -13.22 -0.89 9.51
C ALA A 141 -13.85 -2.12 8.83
N ILE A 142 -13.09 -2.84 8.01
CA ILE A 142 -13.55 -4.06 7.35
C ILE A 142 -13.61 -5.22 8.36
N LEU A 143 -12.59 -5.39 9.18
CA LEU A 143 -12.55 -6.45 10.18
C LEU A 143 -13.69 -6.33 11.22
N ASP A 144 -14.08 -5.09 11.57
CA ASP A 144 -15.19 -4.81 12.48
C ASP A 144 -16.55 -5.24 11.90
N GLN A 145 -16.66 -5.32 10.58
CA GLN A 145 -17.86 -5.77 9.86
C GLN A 145 -17.93 -7.30 9.70
N ILE A 146 -16.84 -8.02 9.96
CA ILE A 146 -16.79 -9.49 9.83
C ILE A 146 -17.21 -10.13 11.17
N PRO A 147 -18.15 -11.10 11.18
CA PRO A 147 -18.58 -11.79 12.39
C PRO A 147 -17.41 -12.25 13.26
N ALA A 148 -17.55 -12.11 14.59
CA ALA A 148 -16.46 -12.37 15.52
C ALA A 148 -15.99 -13.85 15.54
N ASP A 149 -16.87 -14.77 15.21
CA ASP A 149 -16.64 -16.22 15.12
C ASP A 149 -16.12 -16.66 13.74
N GLN A 150 -16.14 -15.77 12.74
CA GLN A 150 -15.60 -16.09 11.42
C GLN A 150 -14.07 -16.31 11.51
N LYS A 151 -13.64 -17.50 11.11
CA LYS A 151 -12.23 -17.82 10.99
C LYS A 151 -11.61 -17.10 9.79
N ILE A 152 -10.42 -16.57 9.95
CA ILE A 152 -9.75 -15.72 8.96
C ILE A 152 -8.31 -16.18 8.75
N ILE A 153 -7.89 -16.29 7.50
CA ILE A 153 -6.50 -16.24 7.07
C ILE A 153 -6.17 -14.78 6.79
N PHE A 154 -5.08 -14.26 7.36
CA PHE A 154 -4.57 -12.92 7.08
C PHE A 154 -3.15 -12.98 6.51
N GLY A 155 -2.94 -12.33 5.39
CA GLY A 155 -1.64 -12.21 4.73
C GLY A 155 -1.56 -10.97 3.83
N PRO A 156 -0.37 -10.65 3.31
CA PRO A 156 0.90 -11.28 3.58
C PRO A 156 1.65 -10.76 4.82
N ASP A 157 1.28 -9.63 5.44
CA ASP A 157 2.02 -9.01 6.53
C ASP A 157 1.61 -9.55 7.92
N ARG A 158 2.56 -10.24 8.59
CA ARG A 158 2.33 -10.81 9.92
C ARG A 158 2.20 -9.75 11.03
N HIS A 159 2.87 -8.59 10.88
CA HIS A 159 2.85 -7.56 11.90
C HIS A 159 1.52 -6.82 11.91
N LEU A 160 1.05 -6.40 10.73
CA LEU A 160 -0.30 -5.86 10.58
C LEU A 160 -1.36 -6.86 11.08
N GLY A 161 -1.28 -8.13 10.66
CA GLY A 161 -2.20 -9.18 11.13
C GLY A 161 -2.13 -9.37 12.65
N GLY A 162 -0.94 -9.39 13.23
CA GLY A 162 -0.73 -9.48 14.67
C GLY A 162 -1.25 -8.26 15.44
N TYR A 163 -1.08 -7.07 14.89
CA TYR A 163 -1.68 -5.84 15.42
C TYR A 163 -3.20 -5.92 15.46
N LEU A 164 -3.82 -6.34 14.35
CA LEU A 164 -5.27 -6.52 14.25
C LEU A 164 -5.79 -7.61 15.21
N ASN A 165 -5.08 -8.74 15.34
CA ASN A 165 -5.43 -9.78 16.30
C ASN A 165 -5.49 -9.22 17.72
N ARG A 166 -4.47 -8.48 18.15
CA ARG A 166 -4.44 -7.88 19.50
C ARG A 166 -5.54 -6.84 19.69
N LYS A 167 -5.74 -5.97 18.72
CA LYS A 167 -6.69 -4.85 18.80
C LYS A 167 -8.14 -5.31 18.85
N PHE A 168 -8.49 -6.32 18.04
CA PHE A 168 -9.88 -6.81 17.88
C PHE A 168 -10.16 -8.11 18.66
N GLY A 169 -9.18 -8.65 19.41
CA GLY A 169 -9.34 -9.91 20.12
C GLY A 169 -9.59 -11.09 19.17
N ARG A 170 -9.00 -11.07 17.96
CA ARG A 170 -9.11 -12.12 16.95
C ARG A 170 -7.96 -13.12 17.06
N ASP A 171 -8.16 -14.30 16.49
CA ASP A 171 -7.15 -15.36 16.36
C ASP A 171 -7.03 -15.75 14.87
N MET A 172 -6.71 -14.77 14.03
CA MET A 172 -6.52 -15.00 12.60
C MET A 172 -5.25 -15.83 12.38
N LEU A 173 -5.28 -16.75 11.43
CA LEU A 173 -4.09 -17.44 10.93
C LEU A 173 -3.27 -16.47 10.07
N LEU A 174 -2.02 -16.24 10.46
CA LEU A 174 -1.18 -15.25 9.81
C LEU A 174 -0.20 -15.89 8.82
N TRP A 175 -0.14 -15.32 7.61
CA TRP A 175 0.97 -15.55 6.69
C TRP A 175 2.25 -14.95 7.27
N PRO A 176 3.43 -15.60 7.13
CA PRO A 176 4.65 -15.20 7.83
C PRO A 176 5.45 -14.05 7.17
N GLY A 177 4.89 -13.37 6.17
CA GLY A 177 5.58 -12.28 5.46
C GLY A 177 5.82 -11.04 6.33
N ILE A 178 6.81 -10.24 5.93
CA ILE A 178 7.20 -8.99 6.58
C ILE A 178 7.56 -7.94 5.56
N CYS A 179 7.31 -6.67 5.88
CA CYS A 179 7.86 -5.55 5.15
C CYS A 179 9.30 -5.30 5.59
N ILE A 180 10.27 -5.39 4.67
CA ILE A 180 11.70 -5.20 4.99
C ILE A 180 11.98 -3.79 5.52
N VAL A 181 11.22 -2.79 5.10
CA VAL A 181 11.36 -1.39 5.54
C VAL A 181 10.94 -1.24 6.99
N HIS A 182 9.72 -1.69 7.32
CA HIS A 182 9.17 -1.54 8.66
C HIS A 182 9.84 -2.48 9.68
N GLN A 183 10.28 -3.66 9.22
CA GLN A 183 11.04 -4.60 10.06
C GLN A 183 12.40 -4.03 10.51
N ALA A 184 12.96 -3.08 9.76
CA ALA A 184 14.28 -2.52 10.05
C ALA A 184 14.30 -1.51 11.20
N PHE A 185 13.15 -1.01 11.65
CA PHE A 185 13.09 -0.06 12.77
C PHE A 185 13.67 -0.64 14.05
N SER A 186 14.49 0.16 14.74
CA SER A 186 15.20 -0.23 15.96
C SER A 186 14.53 0.36 17.20
N GLU A 187 14.10 -0.51 18.11
CA GLU A 187 13.61 -0.09 19.43
C GLU A 187 14.65 0.72 20.20
N THR A 188 15.92 0.29 20.17
CA THR A 188 17.03 1.00 20.83
C THR A 188 17.17 2.43 20.32
N GLU A 189 17.11 2.64 19.00
CA GLU A 189 17.21 3.98 18.43
C GLU A 189 15.96 4.81 18.71
N LEU A 190 14.78 4.20 18.69
CA LEU A 190 13.53 4.85 19.09
C LEU A 190 13.60 5.36 20.53
N LEU A 191 14.07 4.53 21.46
CA LEU A 191 14.21 4.94 22.87
C LEU A 191 15.23 6.07 23.07
N LYS A 192 16.32 6.09 22.28
CA LYS A 192 17.26 7.23 22.26
C LYS A 192 16.58 8.50 21.80
N LEU A 193 15.76 8.43 20.74
CA LEU A 193 15.00 9.60 20.24
C LEU A 193 13.98 10.07 21.28
N LYS A 194 13.24 9.17 21.92
CA LYS A 194 12.30 9.53 23.01
C LYS A 194 13.02 10.21 24.18
N ALA A 195 14.24 9.80 24.50
CA ALA A 195 15.07 10.47 25.51
C ALA A 195 15.59 11.86 25.06
N GLN A 196 15.92 12.01 23.76
CA GLN A 196 16.37 13.28 23.18
C GLN A 196 15.23 14.30 23.02
N TYR A 197 14.00 13.81 22.75
CA TYR A 197 12.79 14.63 22.54
C TYR A 197 11.70 14.22 23.52
N PRO A 198 11.84 14.56 24.82
CA PRO A 198 10.86 14.17 25.84
C PRO A 198 9.46 14.73 25.52
N GLY A 199 8.46 13.85 25.55
CA GLY A 199 7.07 14.21 25.25
C GLY A 199 6.72 14.24 23.77
N ALA A 200 7.65 14.02 22.85
CA ALA A 200 7.34 13.86 21.43
C ALA A 200 6.61 12.52 21.19
N PRO A 201 5.40 12.53 20.62
CA PRO A 201 4.69 11.30 20.32
C PRO A 201 5.34 10.56 19.15
N VAL A 202 5.20 9.23 19.16
CA VAL A 202 5.59 8.35 18.06
C VAL A 202 4.35 8.00 17.25
N ALA A 203 4.42 8.22 15.95
CA ALA A 203 3.42 7.77 14.98
C ALA A 203 4.00 6.63 14.14
N ALA A 204 3.44 5.42 14.27
CA ALA A 204 3.96 4.21 13.65
C ALA A 204 2.97 3.56 12.68
N HIS A 205 3.52 2.95 11.63
CA HIS A 205 2.74 2.07 10.76
C HIS A 205 2.56 0.69 11.40
N PRO A 206 1.39 0.04 11.28
CA PRO A 206 1.12 -1.27 11.90
C PRO A 206 1.94 -2.44 11.30
N GLU A 207 2.66 -2.23 10.21
CA GLU A 207 3.68 -3.17 9.70
C GLU A 207 4.97 -3.17 10.54
N CYS A 208 5.12 -2.24 11.47
CA CYS A 208 6.25 -2.22 12.38
C CYS A 208 6.22 -3.41 13.34
N PRO A 209 7.41 -3.88 13.80
CA PRO A 209 7.50 -4.87 14.86
C PRO A 209 6.74 -4.45 16.13
N PRO A 210 6.21 -5.42 16.93
CA PRO A 210 5.41 -5.13 18.10
C PRO A 210 6.06 -4.14 19.07
N GLN A 211 7.37 -4.23 19.32
CA GLN A 211 8.09 -3.34 20.22
C GLN A 211 8.09 -1.88 19.75
N ILE A 212 8.04 -1.60 18.46
CA ILE A 212 7.90 -0.23 17.95
C ILE A 212 6.46 0.26 18.16
N VAL A 213 5.48 -0.60 17.86
CA VAL A 213 4.06 -0.31 18.05
C VAL A 213 3.71 -0.04 19.51
N GLU A 214 4.31 -0.79 20.46
CA GLU A 214 4.11 -0.65 21.91
C GLU A 214 4.62 0.68 22.45
N HIS A 215 5.62 1.28 21.82
CA HIS A 215 6.16 2.60 22.20
C HIS A 215 5.48 3.77 21.46
N SER A 216 4.45 3.51 20.67
CA SER A 216 3.81 4.49 19.79
C SER A 216 2.49 4.99 20.38
N GLU A 217 2.32 6.31 20.41
CA GLU A 217 1.09 6.98 20.84
C GLU A 217 0.02 6.94 19.74
N MET A 218 0.45 6.80 18.47
CA MET A 218 -0.43 6.65 17.31
C MET A 218 0.05 5.49 16.43
N VAL A 219 -0.87 4.56 16.11
CA VAL A 219 -0.63 3.48 15.14
C VAL A 219 -1.72 3.51 14.08
N GLY A 220 -1.32 3.58 12.83
CA GLY A 220 -2.27 3.65 11.73
C GLY A 220 -1.63 3.67 10.35
N SER A 221 -2.47 3.80 9.32
CA SER A 221 -2.02 3.92 7.93
C SER A 221 -1.20 5.18 7.69
N THR A 222 -0.54 5.26 6.54
CA THR A 222 0.22 6.45 6.12
C THR A 222 -0.64 7.71 6.11
N SER A 223 -1.87 7.64 5.60
CA SER A 223 -2.82 8.77 5.63
C SER A 223 -3.21 9.16 7.06
N ALA A 224 -3.39 8.17 7.95
CA ALA A 224 -3.71 8.43 9.35
C ALA A 224 -2.52 9.02 10.11
N ILE A 225 -1.30 8.57 9.84
CA ILE A 225 -0.05 9.14 10.36
C ILE A 225 0.11 10.60 9.91
N LEU A 226 -0.09 10.88 8.62
CA LEU A 226 -0.02 12.24 8.09
C LEU A 226 -1.06 13.15 8.76
N LYS A 227 -2.30 12.70 8.88
CA LYS A 227 -3.37 13.44 9.56
C LYS A 227 -3.01 13.73 11.02
N PHE A 228 -2.56 12.73 11.76
CA PHE A 228 -2.12 12.90 13.15
C PHE A 228 -0.96 13.91 13.25
N ALA A 229 0.02 13.82 12.35
CA ALA A 229 1.16 14.74 12.33
C ALA A 229 0.74 16.20 12.11
N ILE A 230 -0.28 16.44 11.29
CA ILE A 230 -0.81 17.77 11.01
C ILE A 230 -1.65 18.29 12.20
N GLU A 231 -2.59 17.46 12.70
CA GLU A 231 -3.59 17.86 13.69
C GLU A 231 -3.07 17.84 15.15
N SER A 232 -1.99 17.13 15.43
CA SER A 232 -1.39 17.03 16.77
C SER A 232 -0.95 18.42 17.27
N GLU A 233 -1.12 18.70 18.57
CA GLU A 233 -0.62 19.92 19.22
C GLU A 233 0.90 19.90 19.45
N HIS A 234 1.55 18.74 19.31
CA HIS A 234 2.99 18.58 19.52
C HIS A 234 3.80 19.24 18.40
N GLN A 235 4.89 19.91 18.80
CA GLN A 235 5.81 20.57 17.85
C GLN A 235 6.82 19.61 17.24
N VAL A 236 7.11 18.50 17.93
CA VAL A 236 8.02 17.45 17.45
C VAL A 236 7.25 16.13 17.40
N ILE A 237 7.36 15.40 16.31
CA ILE A 237 6.71 14.09 16.12
C ILE A 237 7.75 13.12 15.59
N LEU A 238 7.86 11.95 16.22
CA LEU A 238 8.70 10.84 15.77
C LEU A 238 7.91 9.96 14.81
N VAL A 239 8.47 9.70 13.63
CA VAL A 239 7.77 9.03 12.53
C VAL A 239 8.40 7.66 12.29
N ALA A 240 7.66 6.59 12.60
CA ALA A 240 8.06 5.20 12.40
C ALA A 240 7.32 4.60 11.19
N THR A 241 7.58 5.14 10.02
CA THR A 241 7.24 4.61 8.70
C THR A 241 8.27 5.09 7.68
N GLU A 242 8.09 4.77 6.42
CA GLU A 242 9.01 5.15 5.34
C GLU A 242 9.17 6.68 5.27
N PRO A 243 10.42 7.23 5.33
CA PRO A 243 10.65 8.64 5.65
C PRO A 243 10.20 9.64 4.56
N HIS A 244 9.99 9.25 3.30
CA HIS A 244 9.55 10.20 2.27
C HIS A 244 8.16 10.80 2.53
N ILE A 245 7.33 10.21 3.41
CA ILE A 245 6.07 10.81 3.85
C ILE A 245 6.28 12.15 4.58
N ILE A 246 7.47 12.35 5.19
CA ILE A 246 7.81 13.57 5.91
C ILE A 246 7.74 14.79 4.99
N HIS A 247 8.02 14.63 3.69
CA HIS A 247 7.84 15.70 2.71
C HIS A 247 6.42 16.30 2.73
N GLN A 248 5.39 15.46 2.76
CA GLN A 248 4.00 15.94 2.85
C GLN A 248 3.67 16.53 4.23
N MET A 249 4.27 16.00 5.29
CA MET A 249 4.10 16.54 6.64
C MET A 249 4.68 17.95 6.74
N GLU A 250 5.90 18.18 6.24
CA GLU A 250 6.57 19.48 6.22
C GLU A 250 5.83 20.49 5.35
N LYS A 251 5.29 20.06 4.19
CA LYS A 251 4.44 20.92 3.35
C LYS A 251 3.16 21.37 4.06
N ALA A 252 2.52 20.46 4.78
CA ALA A 252 1.24 20.71 5.43
C ALA A 252 1.39 21.43 6.78
N ALA A 253 2.49 21.20 7.49
CA ALA A 253 2.75 21.79 8.82
C ALA A 253 4.22 22.25 8.96
N PRO A 254 4.64 23.30 8.20
CA PRO A 254 6.04 23.74 8.13
C PRO A 254 6.58 24.32 9.44
N HIS A 255 5.73 24.55 10.42
CA HIS A 255 6.10 25.03 11.75
C HIS A 255 6.44 23.91 12.74
N LYS A 256 6.30 22.64 12.33
CA LYS A 256 6.59 21.45 13.15
C LYS A 256 7.89 20.77 12.71
N THR A 257 8.41 19.92 13.57
CA THR A 257 9.60 19.11 13.30
C THR A 257 9.19 17.63 13.24
N PHE A 258 9.49 16.97 12.15
CA PHE A 258 9.23 15.55 11.94
C PHE A 258 10.55 14.79 11.89
N ILE A 259 10.69 13.75 12.70
CA ILE A 259 11.95 13.01 12.84
C ILE A 259 11.67 11.55 12.53
N GLY A 260 12.28 11.05 11.46
CA GLY A 260 12.23 9.63 11.12
C GLY A 260 12.93 8.78 12.18
N VAL A 261 12.28 7.71 12.63
CA VAL A 261 12.90 6.72 13.52
C VAL A 261 13.95 5.95 12.74
N PRO A 262 15.20 5.83 13.23
CA PRO A 262 16.25 5.10 12.52
C PRO A 262 16.09 3.58 12.57
N GLY A 263 16.74 2.90 11.63
CA GLY A 263 16.97 1.46 11.69
C GLY A 263 18.12 1.08 12.63
N GLY A 264 18.43 -0.21 12.66
CA GLY A 264 19.44 -0.78 13.58
C GLY A 264 20.88 -0.29 13.37
N ASP A 265 21.19 0.32 12.23
CA ASP A 265 22.48 0.97 11.94
C ASP A 265 22.55 2.43 12.43
N GLY A 266 21.49 2.93 13.08
CA GLY A 266 21.37 4.31 13.54
C GLY A 266 21.12 5.31 12.39
N ASN A 267 20.81 4.83 11.19
CA ASN A 267 20.64 5.61 9.98
C ASN A 267 19.21 5.47 9.42
N CYS A 268 18.58 6.57 9.03
CA CYS A 268 17.24 6.52 8.43
C CYS A 268 17.23 5.93 7.01
N ASN A 269 18.39 5.80 6.36
CA ASN A 269 18.46 5.31 4.99
C ASN A 269 18.04 3.85 4.83
N CYS A 270 18.21 3.01 5.85
CA CYS A 270 17.78 1.61 5.79
C CYS A 270 16.26 1.44 5.82
N ASN A 271 15.52 2.48 6.17
CA ASN A 271 14.07 2.52 6.21
C ASN A 271 13.45 3.14 4.95
N MET A 272 14.26 3.52 3.96
CA MET A 272 13.78 3.90 2.62
C MET A 272 13.43 2.65 1.82
N CYS A 273 12.29 2.68 1.15
CA CYS A 273 11.85 1.54 0.36
C CYS A 273 12.68 1.43 -0.93
N PRO A 274 13.50 0.37 -1.10
CA PRO A 274 14.35 0.24 -2.28
C PRO A 274 13.54 0.06 -3.57
N TYR A 275 12.35 -0.51 -3.48
CA TYR A 275 11.45 -0.69 -4.62
C TYR A 275 10.82 0.63 -5.07
N MET A 276 10.32 1.43 -4.13
CA MET A 276 9.77 2.77 -4.44
C MET A 276 10.83 3.68 -5.05
N ALA A 277 12.08 3.56 -4.60
CA ALA A 277 13.22 4.35 -5.08
C ALA A 277 13.61 4.06 -6.54
N LEU A 278 13.13 2.96 -7.13
CA LEU A 278 13.37 2.63 -8.54
C LEU A 278 12.65 3.59 -9.49
N ASN A 279 11.56 4.20 -9.07
CA ASN A 279 10.92 5.27 -9.82
C ASN A 279 11.76 6.55 -9.76
N THR A 280 12.09 7.12 -10.90
CA THR A 280 12.81 8.38 -11.02
C THR A 280 12.08 9.29 -12.02
N LEU A 281 12.40 10.59 -12.03
CA LEU A 281 11.86 11.54 -13.01
C LEU A 281 12.19 11.12 -14.44
N GLU A 282 13.40 10.62 -14.67
CA GLU A 282 13.83 10.14 -15.98
C GLU A 282 12.99 8.97 -16.48
N LYS A 283 12.74 7.98 -15.59
CA LYS A 283 11.91 6.82 -15.92
C LYS A 283 10.45 7.22 -16.12
N LEU A 284 9.92 8.13 -15.29
CA LEU A 284 8.57 8.67 -15.45
C LEU A 284 8.42 9.41 -16.78
N TYR A 285 9.40 10.26 -17.14
CA TYR A 285 9.42 10.92 -18.44
C TYR A 285 9.40 9.91 -19.61
N VAL A 286 10.30 8.92 -19.58
CA VAL A 286 10.37 7.89 -20.62
C VAL A 286 9.06 7.10 -20.69
N ALA A 287 8.50 6.72 -19.54
CA ALA A 287 7.25 5.99 -19.47
C ALA A 287 6.06 6.76 -20.08
N LEU A 288 5.94 8.06 -19.79
CA LEU A 288 4.92 8.93 -20.39
C LEU A 288 5.14 9.17 -21.88
N ARG A 289 6.40 9.34 -22.32
CA ARG A 289 6.75 9.55 -23.72
C ARG A 289 6.38 8.35 -24.58
N ASP A 290 6.78 7.17 -24.15
CA ASP A 290 6.70 5.92 -24.91
C ASP A 290 5.43 5.11 -24.60
N LEU A 291 4.66 5.51 -23.57
CA LEU A 291 3.55 4.75 -22.97
C LEU A 291 3.98 3.31 -22.62
N ARG A 292 5.18 3.18 -22.05
CA ARG A 292 5.81 1.89 -21.68
C ARG A 292 6.73 2.08 -20.48
N PRO A 293 6.93 1.04 -19.64
CA PRO A 293 6.23 -0.25 -19.71
C PRO A 293 4.76 -0.13 -19.27
N GLN A 294 3.89 -0.93 -19.87
CA GLN A 294 2.47 -1.04 -19.48
C GLN A 294 2.28 -2.20 -18.53
N VAL A 295 1.35 -2.04 -17.62
CA VAL A 295 0.85 -3.14 -16.79
C VAL A 295 -0.22 -3.88 -17.57
N GLU A 296 0.08 -5.12 -17.95
CA GLU A 296 -0.83 -5.99 -18.69
C GLU A 296 -1.18 -7.22 -17.83
N LEU A 297 -2.45 -7.51 -17.72
CA LEU A 297 -2.98 -8.65 -16.99
C LEU A 297 -3.96 -9.40 -17.86
N ALA A 298 -3.99 -10.73 -17.73
CA ALA A 298 -4.98 -11.55 -18.44
C ALA A 298 -6.40 -11.15 -18.01
N PRO A 299 -7.37 -11.02 -18.94
CA PRO A 299 -8.74 -10.63 -18.61
C PRO A 299 -9.37 -11.47 -17.48
N ALA A 300 -9.24 -12.80 -17.55
CA ALA A 300 -9.77 -13.71 -16.53
C ALA A 300 -9.16 -13.45 -15.14
N LEU A 301 -7.87 -13.08 -15.06
CA LEU A 301 -7.22 -12.73 -13.81
C LEU A 301 -7.76 -11.41 -13.26
N MET A 302 -7.95 -10.41 -14.13
CA MET A 302 -8.54 -9.13 -13.72
C MET A 302 -9.97 -9.31 -13.18
N ASP A 303 -10.78 -10.12 -13.85
CA ASP A 303 -12.16 -10.39 -13.41
C ASP A 303 -12.21 -11.10 -12.06
N ALA A 304 -11.35 -12.10 -11.84
CA ALA A 304 -11.27 -12.80 -10.55
C ALA A 304 -10.77 -11.89 -9.41
N ALA A 305 -9.78 -11.03 -9.67
CA ALA A 305 -9.21 -10.13 -8.66
C ALA A 305 -10.09 -8.90 -8.38
N ARG A 306 -11.03 -8.58 -9.27
CA ARG A 306 -11.91 -7.40 -9.13
C ARG A 306 -12.87 -7.52 -7.97
N LEU A 307 -13.49 -8.68 -7.76
CA LEU A 307 -14.48 -8.86 -6.71
C LEU A 307 -13.93 -8.57 -5.30
N PRO A 308 -12.80 -9.16 -4.84
CA PRO A 308 -12.25 -8.83 -3.53
C PRO A 308 -11.80 -7.38 -3.39
N LEU A 309 -11.34 -6.73 -4.48
CA LEU A 309 -11.04 -5.30 -4.49
C LEU A 309 -12.30 -4.44 -4.39
N GLN A 310 -13.38 -4.82 -5.08
CA GLN A 310 -14.65 -4.10 -4.99
C GLN A 310 -15.23 -4.21 -3.57
N ARG A 311 -15.18 -5.39 -2.95
CA ARG A 311 -15.57 -5.57 -1.55
C ARG A 311 -14.80 -4.62 -0.61
N MET A 312 -13.48 -4.48 -0.82
CA MET A 312 -12.69 -3.51 -0.06
C MET A 312 -13.23 -2.08 -0.22
N LEU A 313 -13.49 -1.65 -1.46
CA LEU A 313 -13.96 -0.29 -1.74
C LEU A 313 -15.34 -0.03 -1.13
N ASP A 314 -16.24 -0.99 -1.25
CA ASP A 314 -17.60 -0.90 -0.72
C ASP A 314 -17.60 -0.87 0.81
N MET A 315 -16.89 -1.79 1.45
CA MET A 315 -16.82 -1.89 2.91
C MET A 315 -16.05 -0.74 3.55
N ALA A 316 -14.99 -0.24 2.91
CA ALA A 316 -14.21 0.91 3.40
C ALA A 316 -14.96 2.26 3.29
N GLY A 317 -16.03 2.33 2.51
CA GLY A 317 -16.92 3.51 2.40
C GLY A 317 -17.90 3.65 3.56
N HIS A 318 -18.16 2.58 4.31
CA HIS A 318 -19.07 2.58 5.45
C HIS A 318 -18.33 3.07 6.71
N THR A 319 -18.44 4.38 7.00
CA THR A 319 -18.12 4.87 8.34
C THR A 319 -19.20 4.35 9.27
N VAL A 320 -18.85 3.37 10.11
CA VAL A 320 -19.75 2.88 11.17
C VAL A 320 -20.02 4.05 12.12
N GLY A 321 -21.18 4.65 12.00
CA GLY A 321 -21.70 5.55 13.05
C GLY A 321 -21.82 4.72 14.33
N LYS A 322 -21.44 5.28 15.49
CA LYS A 322 -21.46 4.62 16.81
C LYS A 322 -22.83 4.02 17.25
N GLY A 323 -23.78 3.88 16.35
CA GLY A 323 -25.14 3.37 16.60
C GLY A 323 -25.54 2.16 15.75
N ASP A 324 -24.75 1.73 14.78
CA ASP A 324 -25.12 0.64 13.87
C ASP A 324 -24.22 -0.60 14.08
N VAL A 325 -24.10 -0.99 15.34
CA VAL A 325 -23.44 -2.24 15.72
C VAL A 325 -24.43 -3.37 15.48
N GLY A 326 -24.33 -4.10 14.35
CA GLY A 326 -25.01 -5.37 14.28
C GLY A 326 -25.63 -5.84 12.97
N ARG A 327 -25.34 -5.28 11.81
CA ARG A 327 -25.66 -5.96 10.55
C ARG A 327 -24.38 -6.27 9.80
N PRO A 328 -23.97 -7.55 9.69
CA PRO A 328 -22.93 -7.92 8.75
C PRO A 328 -23.42 -7.56 7.35
N ILE A 329 -22.61 -6.78 6.61
CA ILE A 329 -22.90 -6.39 5.22
C ILE A 329 -22.84 -7.61 4.30
N LEU A 330 -22.10 -8.64 4.71
CA LEU A 330 -22.04 -9.93 4.04
C LEU A 330 -22.70 -10.99 4.91
N LYS A 331 -23.68 -11.69 4.35
CA LYS A 331 -24.19 -12.94 4.96
C LYS A 331 -23.13 -14.01 4.81
N SER A 332 -23.06 -14.96 5.75
CA SER A 332 -22.07 -16.06 5.73
C SER A 332 -22.11 -16.89 4.44
N ASP A 333 -23.26 -16.90 3.75
CA ASP A 333 -23.49 -17.55 2.47
C ASP A 333 -23.05 -16.71 1.25
N GLU A 334 -22.77 -15.42 1.42
CA GLU A 334 -22.19 -14.54 0.40
C GLU A 334 -20.66 -14.54 0.42
N LEU A 335 -20.05 -15.07 1.49
CA LEU A 335 -18.62 -15.36 1.57
C LEU A 335 -18.42 -16.74 0.90
N ASP A 336 -18.33 -16.72 -0.44
CA ASP A 336 -18.09 -17.94 -1.21
C ASP A 336 -16.75 -18.56 -0.80
N THR A 337 -16.79 -19.63 0.00
CA THR A 337 -15.64 -20.48 0.33
C THR A 337 -15.40 -21.53 -0.77
N GLY A 338 -16.10 -21.42 -1.92
CA GLY A 338 -15.99 -22.32 -3.05
C GLY A 338 -14.57 -22.37 -3.60
N THR A 339 -14.19 -23.55 -4.07
CA THR A 339 -12.94 -23.81 -4.79
C THR A 339 -12.84 -22.91 -6.01
N ILE A 340 -12.09 -21.81 -5.90
CA ILE A 340 -11.70 -21.02 -7.06
C ILE A 340 -10.62 -21.84 -7.77
N GLU A 341 -10.98 -22.46 -8.90
CA GLU A 341 -9.95 -22.91 -9.84
C GLU A 341 -9.19 -21.67 -10.27
N GLY A 342 -7.96 -21.51 -9.75
CA GLY A 342 -7.10 -20.40 -10.12
C GLY A 342 -6.88 -20.40 -11.64
N PRO A 343 -6.76 -19.22 -12.29
CA PRO A 343 -6.43 -19.15 -13.69
C PRO A 343 -5.14 -19.94 -13.92
N GLN A 344 -5.19 -20.88 -14.86
CA GLN A 344 -3.99 -21.60 -15.29
C GLN A 344 -3.02 -20.54 -15.82
N VAL A 345 -1.90 -20.36 -15.14
CA VAL A 345 -0.78 -19.57 -15.66
C VAL A 345 -0.33 -20.30 -16.93
N PRO A 346 -0.29 -19.66 -18.12
CA PRO A 346 0.30 -20.30 -19.29
C PRO A 346 1.73 -20.66 -18.94
N GLY A 347 2.06 -21.94 -19.10
CA GLY A 347 3.40 -22.45 -18.83
C GLY A 347 4.46 -21.71 -19.63
N GLU A 348 5.68 -21.74 -19.08
CA GLU A 348 6.96 -21.18 -19.53
C GLU A 348 7.16 -21.05 -21.05
#